data_809061bc5f5e32a367d6760d413bef14
#
_entry.id   809061bc5f5e32a367d6760d413bef14
#
_cell.length_a   1.000
_cell.length_b   1.000
_cell.length_c   1.000
_cell.angle_alpha   90.00
_cell.angle_beta   90.00
_cell.angle_gamma   90.00
#
_symmetry.space_group_name_H-M   'P 1'
#
loop_
_entity.id
_entity.type
_entity.pdbx_description
1 polymer ?
#
loop_
_entity_poly.entity_id
_entity_poly.type
_entity_poly.pdbx_seq_one_letter_code
_entity_poly.pdbx_strand_id
1 'polypeptide(L)'
;VGILCDMQGPKIRIGSFTDDQHIQLVDDMPFTLDSNIDPNGGNQQRVYIQQALLADIQQGDTLLLDDGRLTLQVTAKSSTAATCIVTQGGVLSSKKGVNKFGGGLFADALTHKDMGDIKTAAALKTDYLAISFVRSREDVELARRLLNAAGSNAHIIEIN
;
A
#
# COMPACT_ATOMS: atom_id res chain seq x y z
N VAL A 1 -27.44 -16.61 -7.33
CA VAL A 1 -26.44 -15.97 -6.46
C VAL A 1 -25.17 -15.82 -7.25
N GLY A 2 -24.63 -14.58 -7.35
CA GLY A 2 -23.33 -14.32 -7.98
C GLY A 2 -22.21 -14.45 -6.96
N ILE A 3 -21.08 -15.02 -7.39
CA ILE A 3 -19.86 -15.14 -6.57
C ILE A 3 -18.88 -14.07 -7.01
N LEU A 4 -18.49 -13.20 -6.09
CA LEU A 4 -17.48 -12.18 -6.29
C LEU A 4 -16.18 -12.57 -5.56
N CYS A 5 -15.07 -12.54 -6.27
CA CYS A 5 -13.73 -12.66 -5.69
C CYS A 5 -13.09 -11.27 -5.66
N ASP A 6 -12.74 -10.80 -4.48
CA ASP A 6 -12.09 -9.51 -4.28
C ASP A 6 -10.56 -9.70 -4.20
N MET A 7 -9.84 -9.07 -5.12
CA MET A 7 -8.38 -9.11 -5.13
C MET A 7 -7.83 -8.17 -4.07
N GLN A 8 -6.86 -8.66 -3.30
CA GLN A 8 -6.28 -7.88 -2.20
C GLN A 8 -5.66 -6.58 -2.68
N GLY A 9 -5.10 -6.56 -3.88
CA GLY A 9 -4.37 -5.42 -4.43
C GLY A 9 -3.09 -5.10 -3.66
N PRO A 10 -2.39 -4.02 -4.04
CA PRO A 10 -1.17 -3.59 -3.38
C PRO A 10 -1.53 -2.86 -2.09
N LYS A 11 -1.52 -3.51 -0.96
CA LYS A 11 -1.56 -2.80 0.32
C LYS A 11 -0.16 -2.25 0.62
N ILE A 12 0.03 -0.96 0.41
CA ILE A 12 1.25 -0.25 0.76
C ILE A 12 1.38 -0.22 2.27
N ARG A 13 2.50 -0.75 2.78
CA ARG A 13 2.74 -0.87 4.22
C ARG A 13 4.14 -0.40 4.57
N ILE A 14 4.29 0.15 5.77
CA ILE A 14 5.61 0.30 6.40
C ILE A 14 6.20 -1.08 6.73
N GLY A 15 7.51 -1.11 6.98
CA GLY A 15 8.21 -2.28 7.50
C GLY A 15 7.84 -2.62 8.93
N SER A 16 8.64 -3.48 9.54
CA SER A 16 8.48 -3.87 10.95
C SER A 16 9.42 -3.07 11.85
N PHE A 17 9.02 -2.90 13.08
CA PHE A 17 9.87 -2.39 14.14
C PHE A 17 10.70 -3.53 14.75
N THR A 18 11.89 -3.20 15.25
CA THR A 18 12.75 -4.17 15.93
C THR A 18 11.99 -4.82 17.07
N ASP A 19 12.09 -6.16 17.18
CA ASP A 19 11.40 -6.97 18.17
C ASP A 19 9.85 -6.79 18.18
N ASP A 20 9.30 -6.37 17.03
CA ASP A 20 7.88 -6.08 16.83
C ASP A 20 7.30 -5.09 17.86
N GLN A 21 8.14 -4.15 18.32
CA GLN A 21 7.75 -3.13 19.30
C GLN A 21 6.66 -2.22 18.72
N HIS A 22 5.83 -1.69 19.60
CA HIS A 22 4.93 -0.59 19.29
C HIS A 22 5.63 0.73 19.59
N ILE A 23 5.56 1.66 18.64
CA ILE A 23 6.21 2.98 18.75
C ILE A 23 5.15 4.03 19.08
N GLN A 24 5.44 4.85 20.08
CA GLN A 24 4.58 5.99 20.41
C GLN A 24 5.02 7.20 19.61
N LEU A 25 4.23 7.60 18.61
CA LEU A 25 4.42 8.87 17.91
C LEU A 25 3.70 9.97 18.67
N VAL A 26 4.38 11.08 18.88
CA VAL A 26 3.87 12.27 19.56
C VAL A 26 3.80 13.42 18.56
N ASP A 27 2.78 14.27 18.66
CA ASP A 27 2.63 15.44 17.81
C ASP A 27 3.91 16.31 17.83
N ASP A 28 4.23 16.88 16.69
CA ASP A 28 5.40 17.73 16.44
C ASP A 28 6.76 17.02 16.48
N MET A 29 6.82 15.69 16.74
CA MET A 29 8.08 14.97 16.67
C MET A 29 8.47 14.65 15.22
N PRO A 30 9.79 14.62 14.89
CA PRO A 30 10.26 14.15 13.60
C PRO A 30 10.14 12.62 13.50
N PHE A 31 9.77 12.14 12.32
CA PHE A 31 9.73 10.71 12.00
C PHE A 31 10.10 10.49 10.53
N THR A 32 10.92 9.48 10.23
CA THR A 32 11.44 9.27 8.88
C THR A 32 10.93 7.95 8.29
N LEU A 33 10.42 8.01 7.06
CA LEU A 33 10.21 6.83 6.22
C LEU A 33 11.48 6.64 5.39
N ASP A 34 12.17 5.51 5.56
CA ASP A 34 13.53 5.29 5.06
C ASP A 34 13.63 3.95 4.31
N SER A 35 14.06 3.99 3.04
CA SER A 35 14.25 2.78 2.24
C SER A 35 15.62 2.12 2.40
N ASN A 36 16.55 2.78 3.13
CA ASN A 36 17.93 2.33 3.32
C ASN A 36 18.15 1.57 4.64
N ILE A 37 17.11 1.32 5.41
CA ILE A 37 17.22 0.50 6.63
C ILE A 37 16.70 -0.92 6.36
N ASP A 38 17.04 -1.84 7.27
CA ASP A 38 16.46 -3.18 7.26
C ASP A 38 14.92 -3.09 7.34
N PRO A 39 14.17 -3.83 6.51
CA PRO A 39 12.71 -3.85 6.58
C PRO A 39 12.13 -4.21 7.94
N ASN A 40 12.90 -4.87 8.81
CA ASN A 40 12.54 -5.22 10.17
C ASN A 40 13.28 -4.39 11.24
N GLY A 41 14.01 -3.35 10.83
CA GLY A 41 14.87 -2.53 11.68
C GLY A 41 14.28 -1.18 12.09
N GLY A 42 12.97 -1.00 12.01
CA GLY A 42 12.30 0.21 12.45
C GLY A 42 12.48 0.48 13.95
N ASN A 43 12.46 1.76 14.32
CA ASN A 43 12.63 2.23 15.70
C ASN A 43 11.82 3.50 15.96
N GLN A 44 12.04 4.15 17.12
CA GLN A 44 11.31 5.38 17.52
C GLN A 44 11.49 6.55 16.56
N GLN A 45 12.49 6.54 15.68
CA GLN A 45 12.85 7.67 14.80
C GLN A 45 12.53 7.42 13.33
N ARG A 46 12.48 6.14 12.91
CA ARG A 46 12.30 5.78 11.50
C ARG A 46 11.73 4.38 11.32
N VAL A 47 11.12 4.17 10.15
CA VAL A 47 10.64 2.87 9.72
C VAL A 47 10.88 2.69 8.23
N TYR A 48 11.04 1.44 7.81
CA TYR A 48 11.25 1.10 6.41
C TYR A 48 10.02 1.40 5.56
N ILE A 49 10.27 1.93 4.36
CA ILE A 49 9.32 2.01 3.25
C ILE A 49 9.98 1.57 1.96
N GLN A 50 9.24 0.98 1.04
CA GLN A 50 9.78 0.60 -0.26
C GLN A 50 10.23 1.85 -1.05
N GLN A 51 11.43 1.81 -1.62
CA GLN A 51 12.02 2.94 -2.34
C GLN A 51 11.15 3.44 -3.50
N ALA A 52 10.50 2.52 -4.22
CA ALA A 52 9.61 2.89 -5.32
C ALA A 52 8.49 3.85 -4.90
N LEU A 53 8.00 3.74 -3.66
CA LEU A 53 6.93 4.60 -3.14
C LEU A 53 7.41 6.02 -2.84
N LEU A 54 8.71 6.19 -2.56
CA LEU A 54 9.28 7.52 -2.34
C LEU A 54 9.21 8.40 -3.59
N ALA A 55 9.15 7.82 -4.80
CA ALA A 55 8.99 8.58 -6.03
C ALA A 55 7.70 9.40 -6.05
N ASP A 56 6.64 8.86 -5.45
CA ASP A 56 5.29 9.46 -5.43
C ASP A 56 5.07 10.42 -4.25
N ILE A 57 6.04 10.50 -3.32
CA ILE A 57 6.00 11.38 -2.16
C ILE A 57 6.74 12.67 -2.47
N GLN A 58 6.18 13.80 -2.09
CA GLN A 58 6.78 15.13 -2.25
C GLN A 58 6.77 15.89 -0.92
N GLN A 59 7.65 16.89 -0.81
CA GLN A 59 7.62 17.82 0.31
C GLN A 59 6.27 18.54 0.37
N GLY A 60 5.68 18.61 1.55
CA GLY A 60 4.34 19.18 1.78
C GLY A 60 3.21 18.17 1.73
N ASP A 61 3.46 16.92 1.28
CA ASP A 61 2.46 15.87 1.30
C ASP A 61 2.08 15.46 2.73
N THR A 62 0.81 15.11 2.91
CA THR A 62 0.31 14.50 4.15
C THR A 62 0.17 12.99 3.92
N LEU A 63 0.86 12.21 4.74
CA LEU A 63 0.79 10.75 4.73
C LEU A 63 -0.11 10.27 5.86
N LEU A 64 -0.95 9.31 5.54
CA LEU A 64 -1.91 8.68 6.44
C LEU A 64 -1.42 7.28 6.78
N LEU A 65 -1.21 6.99 8.06
CA LEU A 65 -0.82 5.67 8.54
C LEU A 65 -1.97 5.05 9.34
N ASP A 66 -2.02 3.72 9.36
CA ASP A 66 -3.03 2.94 10.08
C ASP A 66 -4.46 3.45 9.81
N ASP A 67 -4.81 3.51 8.52
CA ASP A 67 -6.12 3.97 8.03
C ASP A 67 -6.47 5.41 8.48
N GLY A 68 -5.45 6.27 8.59
CA GLY A 68 -5.58 7.68 8.93
C GLY A 68 -5.64 7.96 10.44
N ARG A 69 -5.39 6.96 11.29
CA ARG A 69 -5.30 7.17 12.74
C ARG A 69 -4.09 8.00 13.15
N LEU A 70 -3.02 7.92 12.35
CA LEU A 70 -1.82 8.73 12.50
C LEU A 70 -1.57 9.49 11.20
N THR A 71 -1.10 10.72 11.32
CA THR A 71 -0.77 11.55 10.16
C THR A 71 0.62 12.14 10.27
N LEU A 72 1.33 12.15 9.14
CA LEU A 72 2.66 12.71 9.00
C LEU A 72 2.66 13.75 7.88
N GLN A 73 3.30 14.89 8.10
CA GLN A 73 3.56 15.85 7.03
C GLN A 73 5.00 15.77 6.58
N VAL A 74 5.22 15.60 5.29
CA VAL A 74 6.57 15.50 4.69
C VAL A 74 7.21 16.89 4.69
N THR A 75 8.32 17.04 5.41
CA THR A 75 9.07 18.29 5.50
C THR A 75 10.29 18.33 4.60
N ALA A 76 10.88 17.16 4.31
CA ALA A 76 12.01 17.05 3.39
C ALA A 76 12.02 15.66 2.74
N LYS A 77 12.64 15.56 1.57
CA LYS A 77 12.76 14.31 0.82
C LYS A 77 14.14 14.18 0.21
N SER A 78 14.68 12.96 0.22
CA SER A 78 15.83 12.51 -0.56
C SER A 78 15.42 11.36 -1.51
N SER A 79 16.39 10.79 -2.23
CA SER A 79 16.16 9.59 -3.06
C SER A 79 15.81 8.34 -2.23
N THR A 80 16.17 8.31 -0.95
CA THR A 80 16.04 7.12 -0.09
C THR A 80 15.20 7.33 1.16
N ALA A 81 14.77 8.57 1.44
CA ALA A 81 14.02 8.86 2.66
C ALA A 81 13.06 10.04 2.50
N ALA A 82 11.96 10.00 3.24
CA ALA A 82 11.05 11.12 3.47
C ALA A 82 11.07 11.45 4.97
N THR A 83 11.58 12.64 5.30
CA THR A 83 11.54 13.17 6.67
C THR A 83 10.20 13.86 6.89
N CYS A 84 9.56 13.53 7.97
CA CYS A 84 8.22 14.01 8.29
C CYS A 84 8.17 14.61 9.70
N ILE A 85 7.14 15.42 9.93
CA ILE A 85 6.68 15.81 11.28
C ILE A 85 5.35 15.11 11.54
N VAL A 86 5.19 14.55 12.72
CA VAL A 86 3.93 13.94 13.17
C VAL A 86 2.92 15.07 13.41
N THR A 87 1.82 15.05 12.66
CA THR A 87 0.72 16.03 12.83
C THR A 87 -0.45 15.45 13.63
N GLN A 88 -0.55 14.13 13.67
CA GLN A 88 -1.46 13.41 14.56
C GLN A 88 -0.75 12.15 15.04
N GLY A 89 -0.41 12.12 16.31
CA GLY A 89 0.31 11.03 16.95
C GLY A 89 -0.59 9.89 17.42
N GLY A 90 0.06 8.88 17.98
CA GLY A 90 -0.58 7.67 18.50
C GLY A 90 0.36 6.49 18.46
N VAL A 91 -0.16 5.31 18.75
CA VAL A 91 0.61 4.07 18.72
C VAL A 91 0.73 3.56 17.28
N LEU A 92 1.96 3.38 16.81
CA LEU A 92 2.27 2.80 15.51
C LEU A 92 2.89 1.41 15.71
N SER A 93 2.32 0.41 15.07
CA SER A 93 2.84 -0.97 15.05
C SER A 93 3.36 -1.36 13.68
N SER A 94 4.05 -2.50 13.61
CA SER A 94 4.63 -3.05 12.38
C SER A 94 3.60 -3.25 11.27
N LYS A 95 4.04 -3.10 10.03
CA LYS A 95 3.28 -3.42 8.79
C LYS A 95 1.95 -2.68 8.63
N LYS A 96 1.79 -1.52 9.25
CA LYS A 96 0.62 -0.67 9.06
C LYS A 96 0.57 -0.08 7.65
N GLY A 97 -0.65 0.12 7.15
CA GLY A 97 -0.89 0.72 5.85
C GLY A 97 -0.41 2.16 5.78
N VAL A 98 0.05 2.58 4.62
CA VAL A 98 0.39 3.96 4.29
C VAL A 98 -0.44 4.40 3.10
N ASN A 99 -1.06 5.56 3.23
CA ASN A 99 -1.74 6.25 2.14
C ASN A 99 -1.26 7.71 2.08
N LYS A 100 -1.52 8.36 0.97
CA LYS A 100 -1.29 9.79 0.79
C LYS A 100 -2.64 10.49 0.75
N PHE A 101 -2.80 11.56 1.53
CA PHE A 101 -4.01 12.38 1.48
C PHE A 101 -4.18 12.97 0.07
N GLY A 102 -5.38 12.84 -0.48
CA GLY A 102 -5.65 13.23 -1.87
C GLY A 102 -5.22 12.19 -2.92
N GLY A 103 -4.69 11.04 -2.52
CA GLY A 103 -4.26 9.96 -3.42
C GLY A 103 -2.87 10.16 -4.02
N GLY A 104 -2.50 9.31 -4.99
CA GLY A 104 -1.24 9.45 -5.73
C GLY A 104 -0.05 8.70 -5.11
N LEU A 105 -0.28 7.78 -4.18
CA LEU A 105 0.72 6.80 -3.77
C LEU A 105 0.42 5.50 -4.51
N PHE A 106 1.33 5.06 -5.37
CA PHE A 106 1.07 4.00 -6.33
C PHE A 106 1.98 2.79 -6.13
N ALA A 107 1.37 1.62 -6.05
CA ALA A 107 1.99 0.34 -6.35
C ALA A 107 1.26 -0.26 -7.56
N ASP A 108 1.79 -1.32 -8.17
CA ASP A 108 1.11 -1.97 -9.29
C ASP A 108 -0.27 -2.48 -8.86
N ALA A 109 -1.32 -2.23 -9.64
CA ALA A 109 -2.70 -2.58 -9.30
C ALA A 109 -2.89 -4.09 -9.07
N LEU A 110 -2.07 -4.93 -9.73
CA LEU A 110 -2.03 -6.37 -9.52
C LEU A 110 -0.66 -6.80 -9.03
N THR A 111 -0.61 -7.35 -7.83
CA THR A 111 0.60 -7.97 -7.26
C THR A 111 0.83 -9.36 -7.83
N HIS A 112 2.02 -9.94 -7.62
CA HIS A 112 2.28 -11.35 -7.95
C HIS A 112 1.29 -12.30 -7.27
N LYS A 113 0.86 -11.98 -6.04
CA LYS A 113 -0.18 -12.73 -5.32
C LYS A 113 -1.49 -12.65 -6.07
N ASP A 114 -1.92 -11.45 -6.45
CA ASP A 114 -3.19 -11.26 -7.18
C ASP A 114 -3.21 -12.02 -8.50
N MET A 115 -2.08 -12.08 -9.23
CA MET A 115 -1.95 -12.89 -10.44
C MET A 115 -2.17 -14.40 -10.18
N GLY A 116 -1.72 -14.89 -9.01
CA GLY A 116 -2.01 -16.25 -8.53
C GLY A 116 -3.46 -16.43 -8.13
N ASP A 117 -4.01 -15.46 -7.40
CA ASP A 117 -5.39 -15.49 -6.91
C ASP A 117 -6.41 -15.43 -8.05
N ILE A 118 -6.11 -14.76 -9.18
CA ILE A 118 -6.93 -14.76 -10.40
C ILE A 118 -7.10 -16.20 -10.94
N LYS A 119 -6.05 -17.03 -10.91
CA LYS A 119 -6.17 -18.44 -11.33
C LYS A 119 -7.08 -19.22 -10.39
N THR A 120 -6.99 -18.94 -9.09
CA THR A 120 -7.87 -19.54 -8.07
C THR A 120 -9.32 -19.10 -8.29
N ALA A 121 -9.57 -17.81 -8.52
CA ALA A 121 -10.90 -17.29 -8.83
C ALA A 121 -11.50 -17.96 -10.09
N ALA A 122 -10.69 -18.15 -11.12
CA ALA A 122 -11.11 -18.85 -12.34
C ALA A 122 -11.49 -20.31 -12.05
N ALA A 123 -10.68 -21.03 -11.26
CA ALA A 123 -10.95 -22.41 -10.85
C ALA A 123 -12.24 -22.54 -10.02
N LEU A 124 -12.53 -21.54 -9.20
CA LEU A 124 -13.76 -21.45 -8.41
C LEU A 124 -14.98 -21.02 -9.23
N LYS A 125 -14.80 -20.71 -10.52
CA LYS A 125 -15.87 -20.24 -11.43
C LYS A 125 -16.62 -19.04 -10.89
N THR A 126 -15.88 -18.04 -10.38
CA THR A 126 -16.48 -16.80 -9.90
C THR A 126 -17.15 -16.04 -11.05
N ASP A 127 -18.24 -15.35 -10.75
CA ASP A 127 -18.97 -14.52 -11.71
C ASP A 127 -18.31 -13.13 -11.87
N TYR A 128 -17.71 -12.64 -10.79
CA TYR A 128 -17.12 -11.31 -10.71
C TYR A 128 -15.72 -11.37 -10.08
N LEU A 129 -14.82 -10.57 -10.63
CA LEU A 129 -13.49 -10.29 -10.06
C LEU A 129 -13.43 -8.80 -9.73
N ALA A 130 -13.31 -8.46 -8.46
CA ALA A 130 -13.09 -7.09 -8.02
C ALA A 130 -11.60 -6.80 -7.96
N ILE A 131 -11.18 -5.69 -8.55
CA ILE A 131 -9.80 -5.18 -8.49
C ILE A 131 -9.79 -3.78 -7.88
N SER A 132 -8.91 -3.58 -6.90
CA SER A 132 -8.73 -2.30 -6.21
C SER A 132 -7.50 -1.56 -6.75
N PHE A 133 -7.43 -0.26 -6.49
CA PHE A 133 -6.27 0.58 -6.87
C PHE A 133 -5.99 0.64 -8.37
N VAL A 134 -7.00 0.51 -9.21
CA VAL A 134 -6.89 0.68 -10.66
C VAL A 134 -6.45 2.11 -10.97
N ARG A 135 -5.40 2.27 -11.78
CA ARG A 135 -4.83 3.56 -12.17
C ARG A 135 -5.06 3.88 -13.63
N SER A 136 -5.18 2.84 -14.43
CA SER A 136 -5.23 2.97 -15.86
C SER A 136 -6.07 1.84 -16.49
N ARG A 137 -6.44 2.06 -17.73
CA ARG A 137 -7.10 1.05 -18.56
C ARG A 137 -6.25 -0.23 -18.69
N GLU A 138 -4.92 -0.07 -18.76
CA GLU A 138 -3.96 -1.17 -18.90
C GLU A 138 -4.03 -2.15 -17.72
N ASP A 139 -4.30 -1.65 -16.50
CA ASP A 139 -4.47 -2.49 -15.31
C ASP A 139 -5.69 -3.42 -15.47
N VAL A 140 -6.80 -2.88 -15.93
CA VAL A 140 -8.04 -3.65 -16.20
C VAL A 140 -7.81 -4.65 -17.34
N GLU A 141 -7.13 -4.24 -18.40
CA GLU A 141 -6.80 -5.11 -19.53
C GLU A 141 -5.86 -6.24 -19.12
N LEU A 142 -4.91 -5.99 -18.21
CA LEU A 142 -4.05 -7.03 -17.65
C LEU A 142 -4.88 -8.06 -16.87
N ALA A 143 -5.77 -7.62 -15.98
CA ALA A 143 -6.66 -8.51 -15.24
C ALA A 143 -7.53 -9.35 -16.21
N ARG A 144 -8.06 -8.74 -17.26
CA ARG A 144 -8.84 -9.42 -18.29
C ARG A 144 -8.03 -10.48 -19.02
N ARG A 145 -6.80 -10.17 -19.42
CA ARG A 145 -5.90 -11.15 -20.07
C ARG A 145 -5.59 -12.33 -19.16
N LEU A 146 -5.34 -12.08 -17.87
CA LEU A 146 -5.07 -13.14 -16.90
C LEU A 146 -6.29 -14.04 -16.67
N LEU A 147 -7.49 -13.47 -16.55
CA LEU A 147 -8.74 -14.23 -16.44
C LEU A 147 -8.97 -15.11 -17.67
N ASN A 148 -8.84 -14.54 -18.87
CA ASN A 148 -9.04 -15.27 -20.14
C ASN A 148 -8.01 -16.40 -20.26
N ALA A 149 -6.74 -16.16 -19.91
CA ALA A 149 -5.69 -17.19 -19.91
C ALA A 149 -5.96 -18.31 -18.90
N ALA A 150 -6.67 -18.01 -17.81
CA ALA A 150 -7.13 -19.00 -16.83
C ALA A 150 -8.46 -19.67 -17.22
N GLY A 151 -9.02 -19.35 -18.39
CA GLY A 151 -10.27 -19.93 -18.89
C GLY A 151 -11.54 -19.38 -18.26
N SER A 152 -11.48 -18.19 -17.65
CA SER A 152 -12.62 -17.55 -17.00
C SER A 152 -13.13 -16.34 -17.79
N ASN A 153 -14.45 -16.18 -17.85
CA ASN A 153 -15.13 -15.01 -18.41
C ASN A 153 -15.75 -14.13 -17.33
N ALA A 154 -15.29 -14.22 -16.08
CA ALA A 154 -15.79 -13.39 -14.99
C ALA A 154 -15.79 -11.90 -15.34
N HIS A 155 -16.79 -11.17 -14.89
CA HIS A 155 -16.86 -9.73 -15.07
C HIS A 155 -15.88 -9.05 -14.11
N ILE A 156 -15.17 -8.03 -14.61
CA ILE A 156 -14.26 -7.24 -13.76
C ILE A 156 -15.04 -6.05 -13.20
N ILE A 157 -14.91 -5.84 -11.90
CA ILE A 157 -15.45 -4.70 -11.15
C ILE A 157 -14.25 -3.91 -10.60
N GLU A 158 -14.19 -2.63 -10.91
CA GLU A 158 -13.23 -1.69 -10.32
C GLU A 158 -13.81 -1.19 -9.00
N ILE A 159 -12.97 -1.25 -7.93
CA ILE A 159 -13.29 -0.68 -6.62
C ILE A 159 -12.30 0.46 -6.36
N ASN A 160 -12.82 1.67 -6.22
CA ASN A 160 -12.08 2.88 -5.89
C ASN A 160 -12.24 3.27 -4.42
#